data_f0adab285e8f15d736c6ed88e3c3d354
#
_entry.id   f0adab285e8f15d736c6ed88e3c3d354
#
_cell.length_a   1.000
_cell.length_b   1.000
_cell.length_c   1.000
_cell.angle_alpha   90.00
_cell.angle_beta   90.00
_cell.angle_gamma   90.00
#
_symmetry.space_group_name_H-M   'P 1'
#
loop_
_entity.id
_entity.type
_entity.pdbx_description
1 polymer ?
#
loop_
_entity_poly.entity_id
_entity_poly.type
_entity_poly.pdbx_seq_one_letter_code
_entity_poly.pdbx_strand_id
1 'polypeptide(L)'
;MDFSEITQSIQNNKKEFTITILEATQALCVVIFVAGRGGSPVRHLPLLRVVAQHGCTVIAPHFEMLPSLTPTKEELNARIEQLETVLRDYSHSHQTLIGLGHSIGATLLLALAGGKALTFSGHGIGPHSIWKFERLALLAPSVDFFLHPGALQTVNTQIYLRNGRKDTVTPPSKALLLKQILEKQGHVDFLLDEEAGHFSYMDELPPQIEDSQSNREVFLVDLARNIAQFVTT
;
A
#
# COMPACT_ATOMS: atom_id res chain seq x y z
N MET A 1 -10.31 -11.45 16.37
CA MET A 1 -9.58 -11.08 17.60
C MET A 1 -9.95 -9.65 17.99
N ASP A 2 -9.78 -9.30 19.28
CA ASP A 2 -10.00 -7.92 19.72
C ASP A 2 -8.79 -7.05 19.34
N PHE A 3 -9.05 -5.77 19.07
CA PHE A 3 -8.02 -4.77 18.82
C PHE A 3 -8.43 -3.43 19.42
N SER A 4 -7.46 -2.57 19.70
CA SER A 4 -7.68 -1.17 20.04
C SER A 4 -7.38 -0.29 18.83
N GLU A 5 -8.05 0.86 18.70
CA GLU A 5 -7.82 1.84 17.65
C GLU A 5 -7.47 3.18 18.28
N ILE A 6 -6.30 3.70 17.97
CA ILE A 6 -5.82 5.01 18.43
C ILE A 6 -5.27 5.81 17.26
N THR A 7 -5.42 7.12 17.33
CA THR A 7 -4.76 8.06 16.42
C THR A 7 -3.91 9.00 17.25
N GLN A 8 -2.63 9.09 16.90
CA GLN A 8 -1.65 9.87 17.65
C GLN A 8 -0.65 10.57 16.72
N SER A 9 -0.04 11.63 17.21
CA SER A 9 1.08 12.29 16.56
C SER A 9 2.39 11.61 16.94
N ILE A 10 3.25 11.44 15.94
CA ILE A 10 4.64 11.04 16.11
C ILE A 10 5.56 12.04 15.40
N GLN A 11 6.82 12.06 15.79
CA GLN A 11 7.78 13.00 15.26
C GLN A 11 8.92 12.29 14.56
N ASN A 12 9.24 12.72 13.34
CA ASN A 12 10.55 12.46 12.76
C ASN A 12 11.46 13.67 12.99
N ASN A 13 12.73 13.58 12.57
CA ASN A 13 13.71 14.65 12.77
C ASN A 13 13.33 16.00 12.16
N LYS A 14 12.31 16.07 11.29
CA LYS A 14 11.94 17.24 10.50
C LYS A 14 10.53 17.74 10.75
N LYS A 15 9.59 16.84 11.08
CA LYS A 15 8.16 17.18 11.10
C LYS A 15 7.39 16.22 12.01
N GLU A 16 6.35 16.76 12.65
CA GLU A 16 5.31 16.00 13.30
C GLU A 16 4.30 15.51 12.24
N PHE A 17 3.82 14.27 12.39
CA PHE A 17 2.77 13.71 11.56
C PHE A 17 1.91 12.69 12.31
N THR A 18 0.72 12.47 11.83
CA THR A 18 -0.27 11.61 12.47
C THR A 18 -0.15 10.18 11.97
N ILE A 19 -0.37 9.21 12.86
CA ILE A 19 -0.57 7.81 12.52
C ILE A 19 -1.85 7.29 13.18
N THR A 20 -2.55 6.39 12.50
CA THR A 20 -3.61 5.56 13.09
C THR A 20 -3.04 4.16 13.33
N ILE A 21 -3.23 3.65 14.53
CA ILE A 21 -2.80 2.31 14.95
C ILE A 21 -4.05 1.50 15.29
N LEU A 22 -4.19 0.34 14.67
CA LEU A 22 -5.14 -0.69 15.06
C LEU A 22 -4.32 -1.83 15.69
N GLU A 23 -4.22 -1.84 17.02
CA GLU A 23 -3.35 -2.74 17.76
C GLU A 23 -4.09 -4.02 18.11
N ALA A 24 -3.69 -5.15 17.52
CA ALA A 24 -4.25 -6.45 17.84
C ALA A 24 -3.75 -6.92 19.22
N THR A 25 -4.64 -7.47 20.05
CA THR A 25 -4.32 -7.95 21.40
C THR A 25 -3.23 -9.04 21.40
N GLN A 26 -3.19 -9.85 20.34
CA GLN A 26 -2.17 -10.87 20.11
C GLN A 26 -1.71 -10.77 18.65
N ALA A 27 -0.76 -9.86 18.39
CA ALA A 27 -0.32 -9.58 17.05
C ALA A 27 0.52 -10.73 16.46
N LEU A 28 0.04 -11.30 15.37
CA LEU A 28 0.74 -12.29 14.54
C LEU A 28 1.73 -11.60 13.58
N CYS A 29 1.38 -10.40 13.15
CA CYS A 29 2.16 -9.62 12.19
C CYS A 29 1.95 -8.11 12.41
N VAL A 30 2.82 -7.31 11.80
CA VAL A 30 2.65 -5.86 11.65
C VAL A 30 2.39 -5.54 10.19
N VAL A 31 1.29 -4.86 9.91
CA VAL A 31 0.93 -4.38 8.58
C VAL A 31 1.13 -2.88 8.51
N ILE A 32 2.00 -2.42 7.61
CA ILE A 32 2.12 -1.00 7.29
C ILE A 32 1.16 -0.71 6.14
N PHE A 33 0.14 0.11 6.40
CA PHE A 33 -0.78 0.57 5.37
C PHE A 33 -0.33 1.90 4.79
N VAL A 34 -0.27 1.97 3.45
CA VAL A 34 0.14 3.18 2.74
C VAL A 34 -0.95 3.64 1.78
N ALA A 35 -1.56 4.76 2.12
CA ALA A 35 -2.63 5.37 1.33
C ALA A 35 -2.11 5.94 0.00
N GLY A 36 -3.02 6.08 -0.96
CA GLY A 36 -2.75 6.67 -2.26
C GLY A 36 -2.47 8.18 -2.22
N ARG A 37 -2.73 8.87 -3.33
CA ARG A 37 -2.48 10.30 -3.51
C ARG A 37 -3.08 11.18 -2.40
N GLY A 38 -4.30 10.89 -1.97
CA GLY A 38 -5.01 11.66 -0.93
C GLY A 38 -4.35 11.63 0.45
N GLY A 39 -3.49 10.66 0.71
CA GLY A 39 -2.63 10.58 1.89
C GLY A 39 -3.31 10.07 3.16
N SER A 40 -4.61 10.19 3.29
CA SER A 40 -5.35 9.76 4.50
C SER A 40 -5.74 8.28 4.45
N PRO A 41 -5.51 7.49 5.53
CA PRO A 41 -5.97 6.11 5.62
C PRO A 41 -7.46 6.00 5.94
N VAL A 42 -8.14 7.07 6.32
CA VAL A 42 -9.52 7.07 6.82
C VAL A 42 -10.48 6.36 5.86
N ARG A 43 -10.30 6.55 4.56
CA ARG A 43 -11.13 5.93 3.51
C ARG A 43 -10.95 4.41 3.37
N HIS A 44 -10.02 3.81 4.11
CA HIS A 44 -9.74 2.37 4.10
C HIS A 44 -9.91 1.75 5.51
N LEU A 45 -10.37 2.53 6.50
CA LEU A 45 -10.45 2.04 7.89
C LEU A 45 -11.31 0.78 8.04
N PRO A 46 -12.46 0.60 7.39
CA PRO A 46 -13.22 -0.66 7.47
C PRO A 46 -12.38 -1.87 7.04
N LEU A 47 -11.67 -1.80 5.91
CA LEU A 47 -10.73 -2.83 5.47
C LEU A 47 -9.64 -3.08 6.52
N LEU A 48 -9.02 -2.01 7.04
CA LEU A 48 -7.92 -2.12 8.01
C LEU A 48 -8.39 -2.73 9.34
N ARG A 49 -9.62 -2.44 9.78
CA ARG A 49 -10.24 -3.07 10.95
C ARG A 49 -10.42 -4.58 10.77
N VAL A 50 -10.80 -5.03 9.58
CA VAL A 50 -10.89 -6.47 9.27
C VAL A 50 -9.51 -7.13 9.38
N VAL A 51 -8.45 -6.48 8.86
CA VAL A 51 -7.07 -6.98 9.00
C VAL A 51 -6.66 -7.07 10.48
N ALA A 52 -6.99 -6.06 11.29
CA ALA A 52 -6.70 -6.08 12.73
C ALA A 52 -7.48 -7.18 13.46
N GLN A 53 -8.75 -7.39 13.12
CA GLN A 53 -9.57 -8.49 13.67
C GLN A 53 -9.00 -9.87 13.37
N HIS A 54 -8.20 -10.01 12.30
CA HIS A 54 -7.50 -11.25 11.96
C HIS A 54 -6.13 -11.38 12.64
N GLY A 55 -5.80 -10.49 13.59
CA GLY A 55 -4.61 -10.62 14.43
C GLY A 55 -3.37 -9.93 13.89
N CYS A 56 -3.50 -8.95 13.01
CA CYS A 56 -2.39 -8.11 12.59
C CYS A 56 -2.50 -6.70 13.19
N THR A 57 -1.46 -6.22 13.85
CA THR A 57 -1.40 -4.81 14.19
C THR A 57 -1.19 -4.00 12.90
N VAL A 58 -2.08 -3.04 12.65
CA VAL A 58 -2.01 -2.17 11.47
C VAL A 58 -1.51 -0.79 11.87
N ILE A 59 -0.49 -0.30 11.19
CA ILE A 59 0.04 1.06 11.35
C ILE A 59 -0.22 1.83 10.05
N ALA A 60 -0.98 2.90 10.11
CA ALA A 60 -1.42 3.67 8.96
C ALA A 60 -1.03 5.16 9.09
N PRO A 61 0.10 5.59 8.51
CA PRO A 61 0.48 7.00 8.50
C PRO A 61 -0.50 7.85 7.70
N HIS A 62 -0.73 9.08 8.18
CA HIS A 62 -1.41 10.13 7.44
C HIS A 62 -0.37 10.99 6.73
N PHE A 63 -0.52 11.12 5.42
CA PHE A 63 0.33 11.96 4.60
C PHE A 63 -0.42 13.21 4.14
N GLU A 64 0.31 14.23 3.79
CA GLU A 64 -0.26 15.34 3.01
C GLU A 64 -0.70 14.85 1.63
N MET A 65 -1.81 15.41 1.13
CA MET A 65 -2.27 15.10 -0.22
C MET A 65 -1.25 15.58 -1.26
N LEU A 66 -0.88 14.69 -2.20
CA LEU A 66 -0.02 15.10 -3.31
C LEU A 66 -0.81 16.00 -4.26
N PRO A 67 -0.30 17.19 -4.59
CA PRO A 67 -1.04 18.17 -5.39
C PRO A 67 -1.19 17.73 -6.86
N SER A 68 -0.23 16.95 -7.37
CA SER A 68 -0.15 16.51 -8.76
C SER A 68 -0.30 14.99 -8.90
N LEU A 69 -0.72 14.55 -10.10
CA LEU A 69 -0.63 13.13 -10.53
C LEU A 69 0.81 12.73 -10.90
N THR A 70 1.69 13.71 -11.08
CA THR A 70 3.12 13.53 -11.35
C THR A 70 3.93 14.14 -10.21
N PRO A 71 3.93 13.51 -9.02
CA PRO A 71 4.58 14.05 -7.83
C PRO A 71 6.09 14.18 -8.03
N THR A 72 6.67 15.16 -7.35
CA THR A 72 8.12 15.43 -7.36
C THR A 72 8.88 14.39 -6.52
N LYS A 73 10.20 14.38 -6.68
CA LYS A 73 11.09 13.58 -5.83
C LYS A 73 10.96 13.95 -4.36
N GLU A 74 10.90 15.23 -4.06
CA GLU A 74 10.83 15.78 -2.71
C GLU A 74 9.53 15.34 -2.00
N GLU A 75 8.39 15.41 -2.69
CA GLU A 75 7.09 14.98 -2.18
C GLU A 75 7.05 13.49 -1.86
N LEU A 76 7.62 12.66 -2.74
CA LEU A 76 7.64 11.21 -2.53
C LEU A 76 8.65 10.80 -1.46
N ASN A 77 9.84 11.42 -1.44
CA ASN A 77 10.84 11.14 -0.41
C ASN A 77 10.36 11.58 0.98
N ALA A 78 9.59 12.67 1.09
CA ALA A 78 8.98 13.07 2.36
C ALA A 78 8.05 11.97 2.92
N ARG A 79 7.25 11.32 2.08
CA ARG A 79 6.44 10.16 2.50
C ARG A 79 7.30 8.94 2.85
N ILE A 80 8.36 8.67 2.10
CA ILE A 80 9.30 7.59 2.40
C ILE A 80 9.98 7.82 3.76
N GLU A 81 10.44 9.03 4.06
CA GLU A 81 11.03 9.38 5.36
C GLU A 81 10.05 9.16 6.53
N GLN A 82 8.77 9.49 6.34
CA GLN A 82 7.73 9.19 7.32
C GLN A 82 7.53 7.68 7.49
N LEU A 83 7.50 6.92 6.38
CA LEU A 83 7.38 5.46 6.41
C LEU A 83 8.59 4.80 7.08
N GLU A 84 9.82 5.27 6.81
CA GLU A 84 11.03 4.76 7.49
C GLU A 84 11.00 5.02 8.99
N THR A 85 10.43 6.15 9.43
CA THR A 85 10.22 6.43 10.87
C THR A 85 9.24 5.43 11.47
N VAL A 86 8.09 5.25 10.85
CA VAL A 86 7.09 4.26 11.31
C VAL A 86 7.67 2.84 11.33
N LEU A 87 8.36 2.44 10.27
CA LEU A 87 8.99 1.14 10.19
C LEU A 87 10.02 0.91 11.30
N ARG A 88 10.84 1.91 11.61
CA ARG A 88 11.84 1.84 12.68
C ARG A 88 11.20 1.73 14.06
N ASP A 89 10.12 2.48 14.30
CA ASP A 89 9.51 2.59 15.62
C ASP A 89 8.56 1.42 15.93
N TYR A 90 7.95 0.82 14.88
CA TYR A 90 6.89 -0.19 15.03
C TYR A 90 7.19 -1.56 14.44
N SER A 91 8.24 -1.73 13.61
CA SER A 91 8.64 -3.07 13.16
C SER A 91 9.75 -3.63 14.04
N HIS A 92 9.40 -4.55 14.90
CA HIS A 92 10.39 -5.24 15.74
C HIS A 92 10.93 -6.48 15.02
N SER A 93 12.21 -6.82 15.25
CA SER A 93 12.97 -7.87 14.56
C SER A 93 12.36 -9.28 14.65
N HIS A 94 11.37 -9.49 15.49
CA HIS A 94 10.71 -10.79 15.72
C HIS A 94 9.30 -10.88 15.13
N GLN A 95 8.80 -9.83 14.50
CA GLN A 95 7.46 -9.80 13.93
C GLN A 95 7.50 -9.83 12.40
N THR A 96 6.59 -10.58 11.81
CA THR A 96 6.39 -10.59 10.36
C THR A 96 5.93 -9.21 9.90
N LEU A 97 6.72 -8.56 9.04
CA LEU A 97 6.41 -7.26 8.47
C LEU A 97 5.72 -7.41 7.12
N ILE A 98 4.58 -6.77 6.96
CA ILE A 98 3.74 -6.83 5.76
C ILE A 98 3.41 -5.41 5.29
N GLY A 99 3.37 -5.21 3.98
CA GLY A 99 2.91 -3.97 3.38
C GLY A 99 1.53 -4.13 2.73
N LEU A 100 0.63 -3.19 2.98
CA LEU A 100 -0.64 -3.05 2.27
C LEU A 100 -0.72 -1.63 1.71
N GLY A 101 -0.84 -1.49 0.39
CA GLY A 101 -0.83 -0.17 -0.23
C GLY A 101 -1.84 -0.02 -1.36
N HIS A 102 -2.37 1.19 -1.50
CA HIS A 102 -3.25 1.58 -2.59
C HIS A 102 -2.60 2.64 -3.48
N SER A 103 -2.69 2.45 -4.81
CA SER A 103 -2.23 3.44 -5.80
C SER A 103 -0.74 3.79 -5.61
N ILE A 104 -0.37 5.06 -5.48
CA ILE A 104 1.01 5.51 -5.20
C ILE A 104 1.55 4.93 -3.87
N GLY A 105 0.67 4.59 -2.90
CA GLY A 105 1.09 3.92 -1.67
C GLY A 105 1.68 2.53 -1.93
N ALA A 106 1.11 1.78 -2.85
CA ALA A 106 1.66 0.50 -3.31
C ALA A 106 3.04 0.69 -4.00
N THR A 107 3.22 1.77 -4.75
CA THR A 107 4.50 2.16 -5.36
C THR A 107 5.58 2.41 -4.31
N LEU A 108 5.23 3.15 -3.23
CA LEU A 108 6.17 3.43 -2.14
C LEU A 108 6.59 2.15 -1.40
N LEU A 109 5.67 1.21 -1.20
CA LEU A 109 5.99 -0.10 -0.62
C LEU A 109 6.96 -0.92 -1.50
N LEU A 110 6.76 -0.93 -2.82
CA LEU A 110 7.70 -1.56 -3.75
C LEU A 110 9.08 -0.90 -3.69
N ALA A 111 9.15 0.43 -3.57
CA ALA A 111 10.41 1.15 -3.41
C ALA A 111 11.09 0.79 -2.08
N LEU A 112 10.35 0.72 -0.96
CA LEU A 112 10.85 0.28 0.34
C LEU A 112 11.37 -1.15 0.32
N ALA A 113 10.74 -2.04 -0.47
CA ALA A 113 11.16 -3.43 -0.66
C ALA A 113 12.36 -3.59 -1.61
N GLY A 114 12.96 -2.50 -2.09
CA GLY A 114 14.16 -2.50 -2.93
C GLY A 114 13.91 -2.15 -4.39
N GLY A 115 12.68 -1.82 -4.78
CA GLY A 115 12.37 -1.33 -6.12
C GLY A 115 13.06 0.02 -6.40
N LYS A 116 13.69 0.15 -7.55
CA LYS A 116 14.35 1.38 -8.01
C LYS A 116 13.32 2.25 -8.74
N ALA A 117 12.61 3.08 -7.99
CA ALA A 117 11.59 3.95 -8.55
C ALA A 117 12.19 5.24 -9.13
N LEU A 118 11.69 5.68 -10.29
CA LEU A 118 12.01 6.96 -10.89
C LEU A 118 10.74 7.82 -11.00
N THR A 119 10.86 9.11 -10.70
CA THR A 119 9.79 10.09 -11.00
C THR A 119 9.61 10.23 -12.50
N PHE A 120 8.53 10.88 -12.92
CA PHE A 120 8.31 11.23 -14.35
C PHE A 120 9.41 12.13 -14.91
N SER A 121 10.15 12.85 -14.06
CA SER A 121 11.33 13.66 -14.44
C SER A 121 12.64 12.85 -14.44
N GLY A 122 12.58 11.52 -14.21
CA GLY A 122 13.74 10.64 -14.20
C GLY A 122 14.59 10.68 -12.92
N HIS A 123 14.12 11.33 -11.86
CA HIS A 123 14.83 11.37 -10.59
C HIS A 123 14.53 10.12 -9.75
N GLY A 124 15.57 9.49 -9.22
CA GLY A 124 15.43 8.35 -8.30
C GLY A 124 14.78 8.75 -6.98
N ILE A 125 13.86 7.92 -6.54
CA ILE A 125 13.23 7.98 -5.21
C ILE A 125 13.43 6.64 -4.51
N GLY A 126 13.56 6.66 -3.20
CA GLY A 126 13.67 5.43 -2.42
C GLY A 126 14.14 5.67 -1.00
N PRO A 127 14.08 4.62 -0.17
CA PRO A 127 14.50 4.66 1.22
C PRO A 127 16.03 4.72 1.37
N HIS A 128 16.47 5.09 2.57
CA HIS A 128 17.88 5.01 2.96
C HIS A 128 18.33 3.55 3.14
N SER A 129 17.39 2.66 3.50
CA SER A 129 17.60 1.23 3.68
C SER A 129 16.49 0.42 3.06
N ILE A 130 16.81 -0.73 2.48
CA ILE A 130 15.81 -1.68 1.99
C ILE A 130 15.18 -2.39 3.18
N TRP A 131 13.85 -2.47 3.19
CA TRP A 131 13.07 -3.14 4.23
C TRP A 131 12.64 -4.53 3.76
N LYS A 132 12.80 -5.51 4.63
CA LYS A 132 12.40 -6.89 4.33
C LYS A 132 10.92 -7.08 4.69
N PHE A 133 10.06 -6.93 3.70
CA PHE A 133 8.67 -7.36 3.81
C PHE A 133 8.55 -8.84 3.49
N GLU A 134 7.79 -9.58 4.30
CA GLU A 134 7.43 -10.96 4.01
C GLU A 134 6.41 -11.01 2.87
N ARG A 135 5.43 -10.11 2.90
CA ARG A 135 4.35 -10.00 1.91
C ARG A 135 4.02 -8.56 1.58
N LEU A 136 3.57 -8.34 0.34
CA LEU A 136 3.02 -7.06 -0.10
C LEU A 136 1.65 -7.27 -0.75
N ALA A 137 0.61 -6.63 -0.22
CA ALA A 137 -0.69 -6.51 -0.87
C ALA A 137 -0.79 -5.16 -1.58
N LEU A 138 -0.89 -5.19 -2.90
CA LEU A 138 -0.83 -4.03 -3.78
C LEU A 138 -2.17 -3.85 -4.49
N LEU A 139 -2.88 -2.77 -4.17
CA LEU A 139 -4.18 -2.43 -4.73
C LEU A 139 -4.02 -1.31 -5.75
N ALA A 140 -4.36 -1.56 -7.01
CA ALA A 140 -4.30 -0.58 -8.10
C ALA A 140 -2.98 0.23 -8.13
N PRO A 141 -1.79 -0.40 -8.15
CA PRO A 141 -0.50 0.28 -8.01
C PRO A 141 -0.20 1.22 -9.18
N SER A 142 0.46 2.35 -8.90
CA SER A 142 1.03 3.23 -9.92
C SER A 142 2.36 2.68 -10.42
N VAL A 143 2.33 2.01 -11.57
CA VAL A 143 3.46 1.23 -12.11
C VAL A 143 4.51 2.07 -12.84
N ASP A 144 4.12 3.27 -13.29
CA ASP A 144 4.96 4.15 -14.17
C ASP A 144 6.36 4.44 -13.60
N PHE A 145 6.51 4.39 -12.29
CA PHE A 145 7.77 4.61 -11.59
C PHE A 145 8.81 3.48 -11.79
N PHE A 146 8.40 2.32 -12.32
CA PHE A 146 9.24 1.12 -12.45
C PHE A 146 9.40 0.63 -13.89
N LEU A 147 9.08 1.43 -14.90
CA LEU A 147 9.10 1.01 -16.31
C LEU A 147 10.51 0.91 -16.92
N HIS A 148 11.56 1.26 -16.19
CA HIS A 148 12.92 1.12 -16.68
C HIS A 148 13.49 -0.30 -16.40
N PRO A 149 14.45 -0.78 -17.24
CA PRO A 149 15.03 -2.09 -17.04
C PRO A 149 15.64 -2.29 -15.67
N GLY A 150 15.36 -3.43 -15.05
CA GLY A 150 15.95 -3.79 -13.76
C GLY A 150 15.35 -3.10 -12.53
N ALA A 151 14.30 -2.29 -12.70
CA ALA A 151 13.67 -1.54 -11.63
C ALA A 151 13.24 -2.39 -10.42
N LEU A 152 12.78 -3.61 -10.66
CA LEU A 152 12.23 -4.49 -9.61
C LEU A 152 13.06 -5.77 -9.40
N GLN A 153 14.30 -5.85 -9.89
CA GLN A 153 15.14 -7.05 -9.79
C GLN A 153 15.47 -7.48 -8.36
N THR A 154 15.44 -6.55 -7.42
CA THR A 154 15.77 -6.78 -6.01
C THR A 154 14.54 -7.02 -5.15
N VAL A 155 13.34 -6.86 -5.70
CA VAL A 155 12.09 -7.12 -4.96
C VAL A 155 11.82 -8.62 -4.97
N ASN A 156 12.16 -9.27 -3.86
CA ASN A 156 11.97 -10.71 -3.65
C ASN A 156 11.02 -10.92 -2.45
N THR A 157 9.75 -10.69 -2.70
CA THR A 157 8.68 -10.68 -1.69
C THR A 157 7.45 -11.33 -2.29
N GLN A 158 6.70 -12.10 -1.50
CA GLN A 158 5.42 -12.63 -1.95
C GLN A 158 4.42 -11.48 -2.17
N ILE A 159 3.77 -11.45 -3.33
CA ILE A 159 2.92 -10.32 -3.74
C ILE A 159 1.50 -10.79 -4.03
N TYR A 160 0.53 -10.10 -3.42
CA TYR A 160 -0.86 -10.12 -3.81
C TYR A 160 -1.18 -8.82 -4.55
N LEU A 161 -1.46 -8.93 -5.84
CA LEU A 161 -1.70 -7.79 -6.73
C LEU A 161 -3.15 -7.79 -7.20
N ARG A 162 -3.89 -6.72 -6.92
CA ARG A 162 -5.24 -6.51 -7.45
C ARG A 162 -5.34 -5.25 -8.27
N ASN A 163 -6.06 -5.33 -9.38
CA ASN A 163 -6.35 -4.16 -10.22
C ASN A 163 -7.73 -4.28 -10.85
N GLY A 164 -8.41 -3.14 -11.02
CA GLY A 164 -9.70 -3.09 -11.66
C GLY A 164 -9.57 -3.10 -13.19
N ARG A 165 -10.44 -3.84 -13.87
CA ARG A 165 -10.51 -3.81 -15.35
C ARG A 165 -10.98 -2.45 -15.86
N LYS A 166 -11.81 -1.75 -15.10
CA LYS A 166 -12.34 -0.41 -15.42
C LYS A 166 -11.48 0.73 -14.84
N ASP A 167 -10.28 0.42 -14.30
CA ASP A 167 -9.37 1.43 -13.76
C ASP A 167 -8.74 2.24 -14.89
N THR A 168 -9.09 3.52 -14.94
CA THR A 168 -8.57 4.50 -15.90
C THR A 168 -7.40 5.33 -15.35
N VAL A 169 -7.14 5.26 -14.04
CA VAL A 169 -6.04 5.97 -13.37
C VAL A 169 -4.76 5.14 -13.43
N THR A 170 -4.87 3.86 -13.06
CA THR A 170 -3.78 2.87 -13.18
C THR A 170 -4.27 1.70 -14.04
N PRO A 171 -4.21 1.83 -15.37
CA PRO A 171 -4.83 0.89 -16.29
C PRO A 171 -4.36 -0.55 -16.10
N PRO A 172 -5.25 -1.55 -16.27
CA PRO A 172 -4.93 -2.97 -16.03
C PRO A 172 -3.77 -3.50 -16.88
N SER A 173 -3.51 -2.91 -18.04
CA SER A 173 -2.33 -3.24 -18.85
C SER A 173 -1.01 -3.01 -18.13
N LYS A 174 -0.93 -1.98 -17.29
CA LYS A 174 0.26 -1.68 -16.46
C LYS A 174 0.39 -2.67 -15.29
N ALA A 175 -0.72 -3.05 -14.67
CA ALA A 175 -0.71 -4.07 -13.63
C ALA A 175 -0.29 -5.45 -14.17
N LEU A 176 -0.72 -5.80 -15.37
CA LEU A 176 -0.26 -7.02 -16.07
C LEU A 176 1.24 -6.97 -16.38
N LEU A 177 1.77 -5.83 -16.81
CA LEU A 177 3.21 -5.64 -16.99
C LEU A 177 3.97 -5.78 -15.66
N LEU A 178 3.48 -5.16 -14.58
CA LEU A 178 4.07 -5.28 -13.25
C LEU A 178 4.11 -6.76 -12.80
N LYS A 179 3.00 -7.48 -12.95
CA LYS A 179 2.92 -8.93 -12.70
C LYS A 179 4.02 -9.68 -13.44
N GLN A 180 4.14 -9.50 -14.76
CA GLN A 180 5.15 -10.19 -15.59
C GLN A 180 6.60 -9.89 -15.15
N ILE A 181 6.87 -8.69 -14.66
CA ILE A 181 8.20 -8.32 -14.15
C ILE A 181 8.47 -9.00 -12.82
N LEU A 182 7.50 -8.94 -11.88
CA LEU A 182 7.65 -9.46 -10.53
C LEU A 182 7.66 -10.99 -10.46
N GLU A 183 6.91 -11.68 -11.35
CA GLU A 183 6.91 -13.16 -11.45
C GLU A 183 8.29 -13.75 -11.76
N LYS A 184 9.20 -12.95 -12.33
CA LYS A 184 10.59 -13.38 -12.56
C LYS A 184 11.42 -13.41 -11.27
N GLN A 185 10.96 -12.75 -10.22
CA GLN A 185 11.64 -12.63 -8.93
C GLN A 185 11.01 -13.49 -7.84
N GLY A 186 9.69 -13.75 -7.91
CA GLY A 186 8.99 -14.47 -6.88
C GLY A 186 7.54 -14.76 -7.20
N HIS A 187 6.79 -15.19 -6.20
CA HIS A 187 5.38 -15.52 -6.35
C HIS A 187 4.49 -14.27 -6.39
N VAL A 188 3.65 -14.19 -7.41
CA VAL A 188 2.66 -13.12 -7.58
C VAL A 188 1.28 -13.74 -7.75
N ASP A 189 0.43 -13.55 -6.76
CA ASP A 189 -1.00 -13.83 -6.85
C ASP A 189 -1.71 -12.60 -7.42
N PHE A 190 -2.18 -12.70 -8.66
CA PHE A 190 -2.79 -11.58 -9.39
C PHE A 190 -4.28 -11.82 -9.63
N LEU A 191 -5.09 -10.85 -9.21
CA LEU A 191 -6.52 -10.83 -9.48
C LEU A 191 -6.92 -9.54 -10.23
N LEU A 192 -7.58 -9.72 -11.38
CA LEU A 192 -8.18 -8.64 -12.15
C LEU A 192 -9.69 -8.60 -11.85
N ASP A 193 -10.12 -7.53 -11.18
CA ASP A 193 -11.50 -7.33 -10.79
C ASP A 193 -12.30 -6.71 -11.95
N GLU A 194 -13.22 -7.48 -12.53
CA GLU A 194 -13.90 -7.18 -13.80
C GLU A 194 -14.66 -5.85 -13.79
N GLU A 195 -15.32 -5.52 -12.68
CA GLU A 195 -16.13 -4.31 -12.58
C GLU A 195 -15.48 -3.17 -11.81
N ALA A 196 -14.34 -3.42 -11.16
CA ALA A 196 -13.69 -2.42 -10.32
C ALA A 196 -12.98 -1.34 -11.14
N GLY A 197 -13.08 -0.11 -10.66
CA GLY A 197 -12.26 1.03 -11.03
C GLY A 197 -11.16 1.31 -10.00
N HIS A 198 -10.46 2.44 -10.16
CA HIS A 198 -9.36 2.82 -9.27
C HIS A 198 -9.78 2.98 -7.80
N PHE A 199 -10.95 3.56 -7.58
CA PHE A 199 -11.44 3.90 -6.26
C PHE A 199 -12.33 2.81 -5.63
N SER A 200 -12.59 1.72 -6.34
CA SER A 200 -13.37 0.58 -5.82
C SER A 200 -12.70 -0.07 -4.60
N TYR A 201 -11.39 0.07 -4.46
CA TYR A 201 -10.59 -0.46 -3.33
C TYR A 201 -10.62 0.40 -2.08
N MET A 202 -11.38 1.49 -2.08
CA MET A 202 -11.58 2.37 -0.92
C MET A 202 -12.96 2.10 -0.32
N ASP A 203 -13.11 2.08 0.98
CA ASP A 203 -14.44 1.94 1.62
C ASP A 203 -15.27 3.23 1.46
N GLU A 204 -14.60 4.38 1.47
CA GLU A 204 -15.20 5.68 1.20
C GLU A 204 -14.67 6.27 -0.12
N LEU A 205 -15.56 6.61 -1.05
CA LEU A 205 -15.16 7.26 -2.29
C LEU A 205 -14.73 8.72 -2.08
N PRO A 206 -13.77 9.22 -2.87
CA PRO A 206 -13.53 10.66 -2.93
C PRO A 206 -14.81 11.41 -3.39
N PRO A 207 -14.99 12.69 -3.00
CA PRO A 207 -16.10 13.48 -3.46
C PRO A 207 -16.21 13.48 -5.00
N GLN A 208 -17.44 13.40 -5.51
CA GLN A 208 -17.77 13.43 -6.94
C GLN A 208 -17.23 12.24 -7.77
N ILE A 209 -16.76 11.19 -7.13
CA ILE A 209 -16.38 9.95 -7.80
C ILE A 209 -17.53 8.95 -7.69
N GLU A 210 -17.92 8.42 -8.83
CA GLU A 210 -18.85 7.28 -8.91
C GLU A 210 -18.04 5.99 -9.08
N ASP A 211 -18.45 4.93 -8.37
CA ASP A 211 -17.82 3.63 -8.52
C ASP A 211 -18.41 2.85 -9.68
N SER A 212 -17.57 2.23 -10.45
CA SER A 212 -18.01 1.32 -11.52
C SER A 212 -18.42 -0.07 -11.01
N GLN A 213 -18.16 -0.37 -9.73
CA GLN A 213 -18.52 -1.65 -9.11
C GLN A 213 -20.00 -1.70 -8.76
N SER A 214 -20.75 -2.55 -9.44
CA SER A 214 -22.21 -2.65 -9.31
C SER A 214 -22.65 -3.14 -7.93
N ASN A 215 -21.92 -4.05 -7.30
CA ASN A 215 -22.17 -4.57 -5.97
C ASN A 215 -21.00 -4.27 -5.02
N ARG A 216 -20.84 -2.98 -4.75
CA ARG A 216 -19.72 -2.44 -3.99
C ARG A 216 -19.59 -3.03 -2.59
N GLU A 217 -20.69 -3.20 -1.88
CA GLU A 217 -20.69 -3.70 -0.51
C GLU A 217 -20.13 -5.13 -0.45
N VAL A 218 -20.63 -6.03 -1.31
CA VAL A 218 -20.12 -7.41 -1.39
C VAL A 218 -18.66 -7.42 -1.83
N PHE A 219 -18.32 -6.59 -2.80
CA PHE A 219 -16.92 -6.47 -3.27
C PHE A 219 -15.95 -6.08 -2.14
N LEU A 220 -16.31 -5.08 -1.33
CA LEU A 220 -15.46 -4.61 -0.22
C LEU A 220 -15.33 -5.66 0.90
N VAL A 221 -16.40 -6.39 1.20
CA VAL A 221 -16.35 -7.51 2.16
C VAL A 221 -15.41 -8.62 1.67
N ASP A 222 -15.50 -9.00 0.39
CA ASP A 222 -14.64 -10.02 -0.19
C ASP A 222 -13.18 -9.54 -0.31
N LEU A 223 -12.97 -8.27 -0.67
CA LEU A 223 -11.65 -7.64 -0.68
C LEU A 223 -10.99 -7.73 0.70
N ALA A 224 -11.70 -7.29 1.73
CA ALA A 224 -11.19 -7.29 3.09
C ALA A 224 -10.83 -8.70 3.60
N ARG A 225 -11.69 -9.69 3.31
CA ARG A 225 -11.46 -11.11 3.65
C ARG A 225 -10.22 -11.65 2.95
N ASN A 226 -10.09 -11.44 1.64
CA ASN A 226 -8.97 -11.94 0.85
C ASN A 226 -7.64 -11.31 1.29
N ILE A 227 -7.63 -10.01 1.59
CA ILE A 227 -6.44 -9.34 2.13
C ILE A 227 -6.09 -9.86 3.51
N ALA A 228 -7.07 -9.97 4.42
CA ALA A 228 -6.84 -10.50 5.75
C ALA A 228 -6.27 -11.94 5.70
N GLN A 229 -6.79 -12.78 4.83
CA GLN A 229 -6.26 -14.12 4.60
C GLN A 229 -4.82 -14.08 4.09
N PHE A 230 -4.52 -13.27 3.06
CA PHE A 230 -3.18 -13.17 2.50
C PHE A 230 -2.14 -12.68 3.52
N VAL A 231 -2.48 -11.72 4.37
CA VAL A 231 -1.53 -11.17 5.34
C VAL A 231 -1.29 -12.09 6.55
N THR A 232 -2.18 -13.06 6.82
CA THR A 232 -2.07 -13.98 7.97
C THR A 232 -1.60 -15.39 7.62
N THR A 233 -1.50 -15.74 6.33
CA THR A 233 -1.02 -17.07 5.87
C THR A 233 0.49 -17.15 5.90
#